data_65dee7dfc0d4554ee3291b65d4711328
#
_entry.id   65dee7dfc0d4554ee3291b65d4711328
#
_cell.length_a   1.000
_cell.length_b   1.000
_cell.length_c   1.000
_cell.angle_alpha   90.00
_cell.angle_beta   90.00
_cell.angle_gamma   90.00
#
_symmetry.space_group_name_H-M   'P 1'
#
loop_
_entity.id
_entity.type
_entity.pdbx_description
1 polymer ?
#
loop_
_entity_poly.entity_id
_entity_poly.type
_entity_poly.pdbx_seq_one_letter_code
_entity_poly.pdbx_strand_id
1 'polypeptide(L)'
;MKKVIIFGGCGFLGSWIVRAFLKKGYSVSIFDLKIKKELVSLVVGEDINKIKFINGDITNYNQVQDATNNMDHVINLAGLMTPDCSSNPILGAKVNLLGSINVFEALKKNNIKFLVYASSAGVFGQKDHYYPFPETHYGAYKLAVEGVARAYFNEAGISSVGIRPYVVYGPGREVGGTAAVTLACKAAKQGNNYTVSFSGSAGFVYVEDVADLVEMSIAQIPSGALTFNINGITADVSDFINLIKKNIPLANIGIKGNALSVVDEIRGNEPSNLFKKFKYTSLEYGIKRTIDFY
;
A
#
# COMPACT_ATOMS: atom_id res chain seq x y z
N MET A 1 6.60 -13.05 -22.01
CA MET A 1 5.78 -12.71 -20.84
C MET A 1 6.59 -11.73 -20.00
N LYS A 2 6.07 -10.53 -19.71
CA LYS A 2 6.77 -9.53 -18.86
C LYS A 2 6.89 -10.02 -17.43
N LYS A 3 8.03 -9.75 -16.81
CA LYS A 3 8.37 -10.18 -15.46
C LYS A 3 8.28 -9.01 -14.49
N VAL A 4 7.60 -9.21 -13.38
CA VAL A 4 7.50 -8.22 -12.30
C VAL A 4 7.96 -8.82 -10.97
N ILE A 5 8.74 -8.06 -10.21
CA ILE A 5 9.08 -8.40 -8.84
C ILE A 5 8.43 -7.41 -7.87
N ILE A 6 7.87 -7.95 -6.78
CA ILE A 6 7.17 -7.18 -5.75
C ILE A 6 7.86 -7.42 -4.41
N PHE A 7 8.59 -6.41 -3.94
CA PHE A 7 9.16 -6.38 -2.60
C PHE A 7 8.05 -6.13 -1.58
N GLY A 8 7.97 -6.96 -0.54
CA GLY A 8 6.86 -6.94 0.42
C GLY A 8 5.57 -7.57 -0.12
N GLY A 9 5.69 -8.44 -1.12
CA GLY A 9 4.55 -9.05 -1.82
C GLY A 9 3.73 -10.02 -0.98
N CYS A 10 4.25 -10.53 0.15
CA CYS A 10 3.50 -11.36 1.09
C CYS A 10 2.58 -10.55 2.03
N GLY A 11 2.68 -9.21 2.02
CA GLY A 11 1.83 -8.33 2.79
C GLY A 11 0.42 -8.18 2.19
N PHE A 12 -0.47 -7.48 2.93
CA PHE A 12 -1.86 -7.25 2.52
C PHE A 12 -1.95 -6.60 1.13
N LEU A 13 -1.38 -5.43 0.94
CA LEU A 13 -1.42 -4.72 -0.35
C LEU A 13 -0.67 -5.51 -1.43
N GLY A 14 0.46 -6.13 -1.07
CA GLY A 14 1.25 -6.96 -1.98
C GLY A 14 0.45 -8.09 -2.59
N SER A 15 -0.34 -8.82 -1.79
CA SER A 15 -1.16 -9.94 -2.27
C SER A 15 -2.19 -9.51 -3.33
N TRP A 16 -2.81 -8.35 -3.18
CA TRP A 16 -3.78 -7.82 -4.13
C TRP A 16 -3.12 -7.32 -5.42
N ILE A 17 -1.94 -6.69 -5.30
CA ILE A 17 -1.13 -6.30 -6.47
C ILE A 17 -0.66 -7.55 -7.22
N VAL A 18 -0.18 -8.58 -6.52
CA VAL A 18 0.15 -9.89 -7.14
C VAL A 18 -1.02 -10.42 -7.94
N ARG A 19 -2.24 -10.44 -7.36
CA ARG A 19 -3.46 -10.87 -8.06
C ARG A 19 -3.72 -10.05 -9.33
N ALA A 20 -3.59 -8.72 -9.26
CA ALA A 20 -3.81 -7.85 -10.42
C ALA A 20 -2.83 -8.19 -11.56
N PHE A 21 -1.54 -8.38 -11.25
CA PHE A 21 -0.52 -8.70 -12.25
C PHE A 21 -0.67 -10.12 -12.82
N LEU A 22 -1.03 -11.11 -12.01
CA LEU A 22 -1.33 -12.47 -12.50
C LEU A 22 -2.50 -12.45 -13.50
N LYS A 23 -3.58 -11.72 -13.19
CA LYS A 23 -4.73 -11.55 -14.09
C LYS A 23 -4.36 -10.88 -15.42
N LYS A 24 -3.33 -10.06 -15.45
CA LYS A 24 -2.80 -9.41 -16.66
C LYS A 24 -1.75 -10.24 -17.39
N GLY A 25 -1.46 -11.45 -16.92
CA GLY A 25 -0.55 -12.39 -17.59
C GLY A 25 0.93 -12.09 -17.35
N TYR A 26 1.30 -11.37 -16.29
CA TYR A 26 2.71 -11.19 -15.90
C TYR A 26 3.26 -12.45 -15.23
N SER A 27 4.58 -12.67 -15.39
CA SER A 27 5.34 -13.58 -14.53
C SER A 27 5.68 -12.85 -13.23
N VAL A 28 5.10 -13.28 -12.11
CA VAL A 28 5.21 -12.59 -10.83
C VAL A 28 6.22 -13.25 -9.92
N SER A 29 7.14 -12.46 -9.38
CA SER A 29 8.03 -12.83 -8.28
C SER A 29 7.73 -11.99 -7.05
N ILE A 30 7.72 -12.63 -5.88
CA ILE A 30 7.62 -11.97 -4.57
C ILE A 30 8.98 -12.04 -3.90
N PHE A 31 9.49 -10.90 -3.42
CA PHE A 31 10.62 -10.83 -2.50
C PHE A 31 10.13 -10.37 -1.14
N ASP A 32 10.38 -11.15 -0.09
CA ASP A 32 9.95 -10.82 1.26
C ASP A 32 10.89 -11.40 2.32
N LEU A 33 11.00 -10.72 3.46
CA LEU A 33 11.81 -11.16 4.59
C LEU A 33 11.29 -12.49 5.18
N LYS A 34 9.96 -12.66 5.16
CA LYS A 34 9.28 -13.88 5.62
C LYS A 34 8.24 -14.30 4.59
N ILE A 35 8.46 -15.43 3.97
CA ILE A 35 7.51 -15.98 2.99
C ILE A 35 6.30 -16.54 3.73
N LYS A 36 5.25 -15.72 3.82
CA LYS A 36 3.94 -16.09 4.35
C LYS A 36 2.96 -16.25 3.19
N LYS A 37 2.66 -17.49 2.83
CA LYS A 37 1.84 -17.80 1.65
C LYS A 37 0.34 -17.74 1.94
N GLU A 38 -0.07 -17.75 3.21
CA GLU A 38 -1.46 -17.92 3.62
C GLU A 38 -2.36 -16.82 3.04
N LEU A 39 -1.98 -15.54 3.25
CA LEU A 39 -2.74 -14.42 2.73
C LEU A 39 -2.67 -14.33 1.21
N VAL A 40 -1.49 -14.57 0.62
CA VAL A 40 -1.33 -14.59 -0.84
C VAL A 40 -2.24 -15.64 -1.44
N SER A 41 -2.22 -16.89 -0.92
CA SER A 41 -3.07 -17.99 -1.37
C SER A 41 -4.55 -17.65 -1.26
N LEU A 42 -4.96 -17.03 -0.15
CA LEU A 42 -6.35 -16.61 0.07
C LEU A 42 -6.84 -15.61 -0.99
N VAL A 43 -5.94 -14.70 -1.44
CA VAL A 43 -6.28 -13.66 -2.42
C VAL A 43 -6.16 -14.14 -3.86
N VAL A 44 -5.17 -14.97 -4.20
CA VAL A 44 -4.91 -15.41 -5.59
C VAL A 44 -5.47 -16.79 -5.91
N GLY A 45 -5.86 -17.59 -4.91
CA GLY A 45 -6.36 -18.95 -5.11
C GLY A 45 -5.30 -19.87 -5.70
N GLU A 46 -5.71 -20.69 -6.68
CA GLU A 46 -4.84 -21.68 -7.33
C GLU A 46 -3.66 -21.07 -8.08
N ASP A 47 -3.75 -19.79 -8.43
CA ASP A 47 -2.67 -19.06 -9.12
C ASP A 47 -1.40 -18.91 -8.27
N ILE A 48 -1.42 -19.28 -6.99
CA ILE A 48 -0.25 -19.27 -6.11
C ILE A 48 0.91 -20.09 -6.67
N ASN A 49 0.62 -21.15 -7.41
CA ASN A 49 1.63 -22.03 -8.02
C ASN A 49 2.38 -21.36 -9.19
N LYS A 50 1.88 -20.22 -9.70
CA LYS A 50 2.51 -19.43 -10.76
C LYS A 50 3.50 -18.39 -10.21
N ILE A 51 3.59 -18.26 -8.88
CA ILE A 51 4.38 -17.22 -8.22
C ILE A 51 5.74 -17.77 -7.81
N LYS A 52 6.81 -17.06 -8.17
CA LYS A 52 8.14 -17.31 -7.64
C LYS A 52 8.32 -16.57 -6.31
N PHE A 53 8.58 -17.31 -5.23
CA PHE A 53 8.88 -16.73 -3.92
C PHE A 53 10.39 -16.68 -3.68
N ILE A 54 10.89 -15.52 -3.24
CA ILE A 54 12.29 -15.26 -2.95
C ILE A 54 12.35 -14.73 -1.51
N ASN A 55 12.96 -15.51 -0.61
CA ASN A 55 13.22 -15.03 0.75
C ASN A 55 14.46 -14.15 0.76
N GLY A 56 14.34 -12.95 1.34
CA GLY A 56 15.46 -12.03 1.41
C GLY A 56 15.16 -10.77 2.22
N ASP A 57 16.21 -10.05 2.58
CA ASP A 57 16.16 -8.82 3.36
C ASP A 57 16.43 -7.61 2.45
N ILE A 58 15.50 -6.66 2.42
CA ILE A 58 15.63 -5.43 1.62
C ILE A 58 16.82 -4.56 2.07
N THR A 59 17.29 -4.74 3.31
CA THR A 59 18.47 -4.05 3.83
C THR A 59 19.79 -4.63 3.30
N ASN A 60 19.75 -5.80 2.65
CA ASN A 60 20.90 -6.44 2.01
C ASN A 60 20.90 -6.12 0.51
N TYR A 61 21.77 -5.19 0.10
CA TYR A 61 21.87 -4.75 -1.27
C TYR A 61 22.11 -5.89 -2.28
N ASN A 62 22.99 -6.84 -1.98
CA ASN A 62 23.28 -7.93 -2.92
C ASN A 62 22.04 -8.80 -3.18
N GLN A 63 21.27 -9.12 -2.15
CA GLN A 63 20.02 -9.88 -2.29
C GLN A 63 18.99 -9.11 -3.14
N VAL A 64 18.88 -7.79 -2.95
CA VAL A 64 18.00 -6.93 -3.74
C VAL A 64 18.44 -6.86 -5.20
N GLN A 65 19.76 -6.69 -5.44
CA GLN A 65 20.32 -6.65 -6.79
C GLN A 65 20.09 -7.97 -7.54
N ASP A 66 20.36 -9.10 -6.90
CA ASP A 66 20.16 -10.43 -7.49
C ASP A 66 18.67 -10.67 -7.81
N ALA A 67 17.78 -10.28 -6.91
CA ALA A 67 16.35 -10.44 -7.06
C ALA A 67 15.78 -9.61 -8.23
N THR A 68 16.35 -8.43 -8.51
CA THR A 68 15.91 -7.56 -9.61
C THR A 68 16.56 -7.93 -10.96
N ASN A 69 17.53 -8.83 -10.99
CA ASN A 69 18.17 -9.26 -12.23
C ASN A 69 17.18 -9.90 -13.20
N ASN A 70 17.21 -9.45 -14.46
CA ASN A 70 16.31 -9.90 -15.54
C ASN A 70 14.80 -9.66 -15.26
N MET A 71 14.45 -8.66 -14.43
CA MET A 71 13.08 -8.20 -14.25
C MET A 71 12.78 -7.02 -15.19
N ASP A 72 11.56 -7.00 -15.74
CA ASP A 72 11.08 -5.89 -16.57
C ASP A 72 10.52 -4.74 -15.69
N HIS A 73 9.90 -5.10 -14.57
CA HIS A 73 9.23 -4.16 -13.67
C HIS A 73 9.51 -4.47 -12.21
N VAL A 74 9.63 -3.41 -11.41
CA VAL A 74 9.88 -3.49 -9.97
C VAL A 74 8.84 -2.67 -9.20
N ILE A 75 8.30 -3.28 -8.14
CA ILE A 75 7.36 -2.65 -7.22
C ILE A 75 7.91 -2.81 -5.81
N ASN A 76 8.07 -1.69 -5.07
CA ASN A 76 8.57 -1.72 -3.70
C ASN A 76 7.47 -1.33 -2.71
N LEU A 77 6.92 -2.32 -2.01
CA LEU A 77 5.97 -2.16 -0.92
C LEU A 77 6.58 -2.52 0.44
N ALA A 78 7.83 -2.99 0.46
CA ALA A 78 8.49 -3.39 1.69
C ALA A 78 8.64 -2.19 2.63
N GLY A 79 8.33 -2.40 3.89
CA GLY A 79 8.44 -1.36 4.91
C GLY A 79 7.85 -1.78 6.24
N LEU A 80 8.34 -1.14 7.28
CA LEU A 80 7.79 -1.22 8.64
C LEU A 80 6.73 -0.12 8.83
N MET A 81 5.70 -0.41 9.58
CA MET A 81 4.59 0.50 9.87
C MET A 81 4.92 1.46 11.02
N THR A 82 4.03 2.44 11.26
CA THR A 82 4.22 3.46 12.31
C THR A 82 4.58 2.89 13.68
N PRO A 83 3.89 1.86 14.22
CA PRO A 83 4.24 1.33 15.55
C PRO A 83 5.68 0.79 15.62
N ASP A 84 6.11 0.05 14.58
CA ASP A 84 7.46 -0.51 14.52
C ASP A 84 8.52 0.58 14.37
N CYS A 85 8.26 1.59 13.53
CA CYS A 85 9.15 2.73 13.36
C CYS A 85 9.27 3.58 14.62
N SER A 86 8.21 3.68 15.43
CA SER A 86 8.24 4.40 16.70
C SER A 86 9.00 3.63 17.76
N SER A 87 8.83 2.31 17.82
CA SER A 87 9.52 1.47 18.82
C SER A 87 11.01 1.27 18.50
N ASN A 88 11.38 1.25 17.21
CA ASN A 88 12.77 1.13 16.76
C ASN A 88 13.02 2.02 15.52
N PRO A 89 13.29 3.33 15.72
CA PRO A 89 13.51 4.26 14.60
C PRO A 89 14.70 3.89 13.72
N ILE A 90 15.77 3.34 14.29
CA ILE A 90 16.95 2.93 13.52
C ILE A 90 16.59 1.79 12.55
N LEU A 91 15.88 0.78 13.02
CA LEU A 91 15.40 -0.29 12.15
C LEU A 91 14.39 0.24 11.13
N GLY A 92 13.51 1.16 11.54
CA GLY A 92 12.59 1.86 10.66
C GLY A 92 13.32 2.55 9.50
N ALA A 93 14.39 3.31 9.79
CA ALA A 93 15.21 3.97 8.78
C ALA A 93 15.92 2.95 7.86
N LYS A 94 16.51 1.89 8.44
CA LYS A 94 17.19 0.85 7.65
C LYS A 94 16.25 0.20 6.64
N VAL A 95 15.04 -0.19 7.05
CA VAL A 95 14.09 -0.88 6.18
C VAL A 95 13.40 0.09 5.21
N ASN A 96 12.81 1.19 5.72
CA ASN A 96 11.98 2.07 4.88
C ASN A 96 12.81 2.98 3.98
N LEU A 97 13.93 3.54 4.47
CA LEU A 97 14.74 4.48 3.70
C LEU A 97 15.92 3.77 3.01
N LEU A 98 16.83 3.16 3.76
CA LEU A 98 18.00 2.52 3.15
C LEU A 98 17.61 1.33 2.27
N GLY A 99 16.61 0.54 2.68
CA GLY A 99 16.07 -0.54 1.85
C GLY A 99 15.51 -0.02 0.52
N SER A 100 14.83 1.13 0.51
CA SER A 100 14.35 1.75 -0.73
C SER A 100 15.52 2.26 -1.60
N ILE A 101 16.58 2.81 -1.00
CA ILE A 101 17.80 3.18 -1.71
C ILE A 101 18.45 1.96 -2.35
N ASN A 102 18.53 0.83 -1.64
CA ASN A 102 19.03 -0.43 -2.19
C ASN A 102 18.25 -0.86 -3.45
N VAL A 103 16.91 -0.68 -3.44
CA VAL A 103 16.10 -0.95 -4.63
C VAL A 103 16.48 -0.02 -5.78
N PHE A 104 16.58 1.30 -5.57
CA PHE A 104 16.99 2.24 -6.62
C PHE A 104 18.39 1.94 -7.16
N GLU A 105 19.38 1.63 -6.30
CA GLU A 105 20.71 1.24 -6.74
C GLU A 105 20.70 -0.06 -7.55
N ALA A 106 19.89 -1.04 -7.16
CA ALA A 106 19.71 -2.27 -7.91
C ALA A 106 19.08 -2.03 -9.29
N LEU A 107 18.08 -1.13 -9.38
CA LEU A 107 17.50 -0.71 -10.65
C LEU A 107 18.56 -0.07 -11.57
N LYS A 108 19.35 0.86 -11.02
CA LYS A 108 20.45 1.51 -11.75
C LYS A 108 21.45 0.47 -12.28
N LYS A 109 21.87 -0.46 -11.42
CA LYS A 109 22.80 -1.54 -11.78
C LYS A 109 22.26 -2.48 -12.85
N ASN A 110 20.98 -2.84 -12.77
CA ASN A 110 20.32 -3.76 -13.70
C ASN A 110 19.64 -3.05 -14.89
N ASN A 111 19.90 -1.74 -15.04
CA ASN A 111 19.39 -0.90 -16.12
C ASN A 111 17.86 -0.86 -16.23
N ILE A 112 17.15 -0.96 -15.10
CA ILE A 112 15.70 -0.83 -15.01
C ILE A 112 15.36 0.65 -14.78
N LYS A 113 14.47 1.23 -15.58
CA LYS A 113 14.24 2.68 -15.64
C LYS A 113 12.95 3.14 -14.97
N PHE A 114 12.21 2.24 -14.32
CA PHE A 114 10.93 2.60 -13.70
C PHE A 114 10.66 1.81 -12.40
N LEU A 115 10.16 2.52 -11.39
CA LEU A 115 9.77 1.97 -10.08
C LEU A 115 8.40 2.48 -9.66
N VAL A 116 7.54 1.59 -9.16
CA VAL A 116 6.41 1.98 -8.32
C VAL A 116 6.74 1.66 -6.86
N TYR A 117 6.51 2.60 -5.95
CA TYR A 117 6.82 2.38 -4.54
C TYR A 117 5.72 2.91 -3.61
N ALA A 118 5.58 2.26 -2.45
CA ALA A 118 4.66 2.71 -1.42
C ALA A 118 5.24 3.88 -0.61
N SER A 119 4.66 5.08 -0.79
CA SER A 119 4.68 6.16 0.17
C SER A 119 3.48 6.02 1.13
N SER A 120 2.93 7.09 1.67
CA SER A 120 1.82 7.05 2.62
C SER A 120 1.17 8.43 2.78
N ALA A 121 -0.11 8.48 3.10
CA ALA A 121 -0.78 9.66 3.63
C ALA A 121 -0.08 10.23 4.89
N GLY A 122 0.61 9.37 5.65
CA GLY A 122 1.38 9.77 6.83
C GLY A 122 2.51 10.78 6.59
N VAL A 123 2.81 11.13 5.33
CA VAL A 123 3.73 12.24 5.00
C VAL A 123 3.15 13.62 5.30
N PHE A 124 1.81 13.75 5.46
CA PHE A 124 1.15 15.05 5.64
C PHE A 124 1.08 15.52 7.11
N GLY A 125 0.94 14.63 8.08
CA GLY A 125 0.65 15.05 9.46
C GLY A 125 -0.74 15.71 9.58
N GLN A 126 -0.93 16.60 10.58
CA GLN A 126 -2.24 17.23 10.88
C GLN A 126 -2.34 18.72 10.48
N LYS A 127 -1.27 19.31 9.91
CA LYS A 127 -1.20 20.76 9.74
C LYS A 127 -1.62 21.27 8.37
N ASP A 128 -1.39 20.49 7.32
CA ASP A 128 -1.54 20.99 5.96
C ASP A 128 -2.13 19.92 5.04
N HIS A 129 -3.15 20.31 4.27
CA HIS A 129 -3.85 19.43 3.32
C HIS A 129 -3.12 19.29 1.98
N TYR A 130 -2.18 20.18 1.66
CA TYR A 130 -1.49 20.24 0.36
C TYR A 130 -0.01 19.87 0.44
N TYR A 131 0.66 20.25 1.54
CA TYR A 131 2.10 20.11 1.67
C TYR A 131 2.48 19.09 2.73
N PRO A 132 3.34 18.11 2.40
CA PRO A 132 3.84 17.14 3.36
C PRO A 132 4.51 17.78 4.58
N PHE A 133 4.08 17.38 5.75
CA PHE A 133 4.66 17.78 7.04
C PHE A 133 4.57 16.61 8.04
N PRO A 134 5.41 15.56 7.88
CA PRO A 134 5.29 14.34 8.67
C PRO A 134 5.59 14.56 10.14
N GLU A 135 4.74 14.01 11.00
CA GLU A 135 4.87 14.08 12.47
C GLU A 135 5.28 12.74 13.09
N THR A 136 5.56 11.71 12.27
CA THR A 136 6.00 10.40 12.70
C THR A 136 7.30 9.99 11.99
N HIS A 137 8.12 9.14 12.63
CA HIS A 137 9.31 8.56 11.98
C HIS A 137 8.95 7.87 10.66
N TYR A 138 7.86 7.10 10.65
CA TYR A 138 7.36 6.44 9.45
C TYR A 138 7.08 7.43 8.31
N GLY A 139 6.32 8.48 8.59
CA GLY A 139 6.00 9.52 7.60
C GLY A 139 7.25 10.25 7.11
N ALA A 140 8.19 10.55 8.00
CA ALA A 140 9.47 11.18 7.65
C ALA A 140 10.29 10.30 6.71
N TYR A 141 10.37 8.98 6.97
CA TYR A 141 11.09 8.06 6.07
C TYR A 141 10.40 7.94 4.71
N LYS A 142 9.06 7.89 4.66
CA LYS A 142 8.33 7.85 3.40
C LYS A 142 8.55 9.13 2.59
N LEU A 143 8.52 10.29 3.21
CA LEU A 143 8.82 11.57 2.54
C LEU A 143 10.28 11.64 2.06
N ALA A 144 11.23 11.12 2.84
CA ALA A 144 12.62 11.04 2.43
C ALA A 144 12.80 10.17 1.17
N VAL A 145 12.08 9.04 1.06
CA VAL A 145 12.08 8.20 -0.17
C VAL A 145 11.56 8.95 -1.38
N GLU A 146 10.56 9.83 -1.24
CA GLU A 146 10.09 10.68 -2.35
C GLU A 146 11.18 11.68 -2.80
N GLY A 147 11.96 12.21 -1.85
CA GLY A 147 13.15 13.03 -2.15
C GLY A 147 14.22 12.22 -2.89
N VAL A 148 14.51 11.02 -2.41
CA VAL A 148 15.45 10.07 -3.05
C VAL A 148 14.98 9.75 -4.48
N ALA A 149 13.70 9.49 -4.69
CA ALA A 149 13.15 9.21 -6.02
C ALA A 149 13.40 10.35 -7.01
N ARG A 150 13.24 11.61 -6.57
CA ARG A 150 13.56 12.80 -7.40
C ARG A 150 15.04 12.86 -7.75
N ALA A 151 15.94 12.57 -6.79
CA ALA A 151 17.36 12.52 -7.05
C ALA A 151 17.72 11.45 -8.10
N TYR A 152 17.19 10.23 -7.97
CA TYR A 152 17.43 9.16 -8.96
C TYR A 152 16.84 9.47 -10.35
N PHE A 153 15.75 10.20 -10.42
CA PHE A 153 15.25 10.68 -11.71
C PHE A 153 16.24 11.66 -12.36
N ASN A 154 16.70 12.65 -11.60
CA ASN A 154 17.59 13.70 -12.11
C ASN A 154 18.99 13.16 -12.45
N GLU A 155 19.54 12.29 -11.62
CA GLU A 155 20.93 11.83 -11.70
C GLU A 155 21.11 10.54 -12.52
N ALA A 156 20.08 9.68 -12.59
CA ALA A 156 20.15 8.38 -13.25
C ALA A 156 19.05 8.10 -14.27
N GLY A 157 18.10 9.03 -14.47
CA GLY A 157 16.98 8.87 -15.39
C GLY A 157 16.01 7.75 -14.98
N ILE A 158 15.90 7.43 -13.68
CA ILE A 158 14.97 6.43 -13.18
C ILE A 158 13.67 7.12 -12.81
N SER A 159 12.66 6.94 -13.66
CA SER A 159 11.31 7.43 -13.38
C SER A 159 10.62 6.61 -12.29
N SER A 160 9.70 7.22 -11.55
CA SER A 160 8.99 6.51 -10.49
C SER A 160 7.61 7.06 -10.21
N VAL A 161 6.75 6.21 -9.64
CA VAL A 161 5.47 6.58 -9.07
C VAL A 161 5.44 6.17 -7.60
N GLY A 162 5.39 7.17 -6.73
CA GLY A 162 5.12 7.00 -5.30
C GLY A 162 3.62 7.07 -5.04
N ILE A 163 3.07 6.06 -4.41
CA ILE A 163 1.66 6.04 -4.03
C ILE A 163 1.52 6.40 -2.55
N ARG A 164 0.63 7.33 -2.22
CA ARG A 164 0.32 7.80 -0.85
C ARG A 164 -1.09 7.35 -0.44
N PRO A 165 -1.33 6.05 -0.19
CA PRO A 165 -2.65 5.61 0.22
C PRO A 165 -3.00 6.11 1.61
N TYR A 166 -4.29 6.44 1.82
CA TYR A 166 -4.81 6.80 3.14
C TYR A 166 -5.21 5.53 3.92
N VAL A 167 -6.44 5.39 4.35
CA VAL A 167 -6.88 4.17 5.07
C VAL A 167 -7.27 3.11 4.04
N VAL A 168 -6.30 2.28 3.64
CA VAL A 168 -6.63 1.15 2.77
C VAL A 168 -7.41 0.11 3.56
N TYR A 169 -8.54 -0.35 3.05
CA TYR A 169 -9.34 -1.42 3.62
C TYR A 169 -9.65 -2.48 2.57
N GLY A 170 -10.10 -3.64 3.02
CA GLY A 170 -10.47 -4.73 2.13
C GLY A 170 -10.09 -6.10 2.68
N PRO A 171 -10.47 -7.18 1.99
CA PRO A 171 -10.27 -8.53 2.47
C PRO A 171 -8.81 -8.85 2.77
N GLY A 172 -8.56 -9.41 3.97
CA GLY A 172 -7.23 -9.83 4.39
C GLY A 172 -6.39 -8.75 5.11
N ARG A 173 -6.93 -7.52 5.33
CA ARG A 173 -6.24 -6.53 6.13
C ARG A 173 -6.45 -6.74 7.62
N GLU A 174 -5.54 -7.42 8.27
CA GLU A 174 -5.66 -7.77 9.70
C GLU A 174 -4.60 -7.11 10.59
N VAL A 175 -3.63 -6.38 10.03
CA VAL A 175 -2.52 -5.77 10.76
C VAL A 175 -2.41 -4.27 10.48
N GLY A 176 -1.97 -3.51 11.49
CA GLY A 176 -1.78 -2.06 11.45
C GLY A 176 -2.91 -1.29 12.13
N GLY A 177 -2.62 -0.08 12.62
CA GLY A 177 -3.57 0.74 13.40
C GLY A 177 -4.88 1.03 12.68
N THR A 178 -4.85 1.21 11.36
CA THR A 178 -6.04 1.47 10.55
C THR A 178 -6.72 0.20 9.97
N ALA A 179 -6.25 -1.01 10.34
CA ALA A 179 -6.92 -2.26 10.00
C ALA A 179 -8.30 -2.42 10.67
N ALA A 180 -8.56 -1.63 11.72
CA ALA A 180 -9.75 -1.74 12.55
C ALA A 180 -11.08 -1.71 11.77
N VAL A 181 -11.17 -0.96 10.66
CA VAL A 181 -12.40 -0.93 9.83
C VAL A 181 -12.60 -2.23 9.05
N THR A 182 -11.54 -2.88 8.60
CA THR A 182 -11.63 -4.21 7.99
C THR A 182 -11.97 -5.28 9.03
N LEU A 183 -11.33 -5.20 10.22
CA LEU A 183 -11.62 -6.10 11.32
C LEU A 183 -13.06 -5.95 11.82
N ALA A 184 -13.63 -4.74 11.75
CA ALA A 184 -15.05 -4.52 12.03
C ALA A 184 -15.96 -5.27 11.03
N CYS A 185 -15.64 -5.25 9.73
CA CYS A 185 -16.36 -6.04 8.71
C CYS A 185 -16.28 -7.54 9.01
N LYS A 186 -15.08 -8.04 9.36
CA LYS A 186 -14.86 -9.45 9.72
C LYS A 186 -15.65 -9.84 10.97
N ALA A 187 -15.55 -9.04 12.02
CA ALA A 187 -16.27 -9.28 13.28
C ALA A 187 -17.79 -9.28 13.08
N ALA A 188 -18.32 -8.31 12.34
CA ALA A 188 -19.74 -8.25 12.00
C ALA A 188 -20.21 -9.53 11.28
N LYS A 189 -19.44 -10.01 10.29
CA LYS A 189 -19.74 -11.24 9.55
C LYS A 189 -19.75 -12.47 10.45
N GLN A 190 -18.87 -12.51 11.43
CA GLN A 190 -18.72 -13.62 12.38
C GLN A 190 -19.67 -13.51 13.60
N GLY A 191 -20.48 -12.47 13.69
CA GLY A 191 -21.37 -12.22 14.84
C GLY A 191 -20.63 -11.79 16.12
N ASN A 192 -19.39 -11.32 16.01
CA ASN A 192 -18.55 -10.90 17.11
C ASN A 192 -18.71 -9.39 17.40
N ASN A 193 -18.57 -9.00 18.66
CA ASN A 193 -18.45 -7.60 19.03
C ASN A 193 -17.08 -7.06 18.63
N TYR A 194 -17.02 -5.81 18.16
CA TYR A 194 -15.77 -5.16 17.84
C TYR A 194 -15.83 -3.66 18.11
N THR A 195 -14.68 -3.07 18.44
CA THR A 195 -14.54 -1.62 18.63
C THR A 195 -13.43 -1.10 17.73
N VAL A 196 -13.81 -0.21 16.80
CA VAL A 196 -12.85 0.49 15.94
C VAL A 196 -12.03 1.44 16.80
N SER A 197 -10.70 1.39 16.69
CA SER A 197 -9.73 2.05 17.58
C SER A 197 -9.41 3.49 17.19
N PHE A 198 -10.10 4.08 16.22
CA PHE A 198 -9.97 5.48 15.83
C PHE A 198 -11.32 6.06 15.43
N SER A 199 -11.43 7.38 15.40
CA SER A 199 -12.65 8.13 15.10
C SER A 199 -12.40 9.24 14.08
N GLY A 200 -13.45 10.03 13.79
CA GLY A 200 -13.38 11.18 12.88
C GLY A 200 -13.37 10.80 11.42
N SER A 201 -13.09 11.79 10.57
CA SER A 201 -13.07 11.63 9.12
C SER A 201 -11.73 11.10 8.61
N ALA A 202 -11.77 10.26 7.59
CA ALA A 202 -10.59 9.75 6.91
C ALA A 202 -10.92 9.38 5.46
N GLY A 203 -9.90 9.31 4.62
CA GLY A 203 -10.02 8.77 3.27
C GLY A 203 -9.94 7.24 3.27
N PHE A 204 -11.03 6.57 2.91
CA PHE A 204 -11.09 5.10 2.84
C PHE A 204 -10.86 4.62 1.42
N VAL A 205 -9.80 3.85 1.24
CA VAL A 205 -9.35 3.34 -0.06
C VAL A 205 -9.61 1.84 -0.12
N TYR A 206 -10.41 1.39 -1.09
CA TYR A 206 -10.55 -0.04 -1.30
C TYR A 206 -9.26 -0.62 -1.92
N VAL A 207 -8.84 -1.77 -1.45
CA VAL A 207 -7.50 -2.32 -1.79
C VAL A 207 -7.31 -2.59 -3.28
N GLU A 208 -8.36 -2.96 -4.01
CA GLU A 208 -8.27 -3.19 -5.45
C GLU A 208 -7.98 -1.88 -6.20
N ASP A 209 -8.46 -0.73 -5.73
CA ASP A 209 -8.18 0.58 -6.35
C ASP A 209 -6.67 0.89 -6.33
N VAL A 210 -6.00 0.54 -5.22
CA VAL A 210 -4.54 0.70 -5.12
C VAL A 210 -3.82 -0.26 -6.07
N ALA A 211 -4.27 -1.50 -6.15
CA ALA A 211 -3.68 -2.50 -7.04
C ALA A 211 -3.84 -2.10 -8.52
N ASP A 212 -5.00 -1.58 -8.89
CA ASP A 212 -5.28 -1.08 -10.25
C ASP A 212 -4.40 0.12 -10.59
N LEU A 213 -4.21 1.07 -9.66
CA LEU A 213 -3.33 2.22 -9.90
C LEU A 213 -1.88 1.79 -10.11
N VAL A 214 -1.39 0.82 -9.33
CA VAL A 214 -0.05 0.26 -9.51
C VAL A 214 0.09 -0.41 -10.88
N GLU A 215 -0.91 -1.17 -11.31
CA GLU A 215 -0.91 -1.80 -12.64
C GLU A 215 -0.94 -0.75 -13.75
N MET A 216 -1.80 0.27 -13.66
CA MET A 216 -1.85 1.37 -14.62
C MET A 216 -0.52 2.13 -14.69
N SER A 217 0.17 2.31 -13.56
CA SER A 217 1.48 2.96 -13.49
C SER A 217 2.54 2.15 -14.24
N ILE A 218 2.55 0.84 -14.07
CA ILE A 218 3.45 -0.08 -14.79
C ILE A 218 3.11 -0.16 -16.28
N ALA A 219 1.82 -0.10 -16.64
CA ALA A 219 1.38 -0.17 -18.03
C ALA A 219 1.75 1.11 -18.81
N GLN A 220 1.69 2.29 -18.17
CA GLN A 220 1.93 3.59 -18.82
C GLN A 220 3.37 4.09 -18.69
N ILE A 221 4.09 3.72 -17.64
CA ILE A 221 5.48 4.14 -17.34
C ILE A 221 5.65 5.67 -17.49
N PRO A 222 4.96 6.47 -16.66
CA PRO A 222 5.06 7.93 -16.78
C PRO A 222 6.46 8.42 -16.47
N SER A 223 6.91 9.45 -17.18
CA SER A 223 8.23 10.07 -16.95
C SER A 223 8.21 10.97 -15.72
N GLY A 224 9.27 10.96 -14.96
CA GLY A 224 9.44 11.78 -13.76
C GLY A 224 9.40 11.01 -12.46
N ALA A 225 9.63 11.71 -11.34
CA ALA A 225 9.41 11.20 -10.00
C ALA A 225 8.07 11.72 -9.48
N LEU A 226 7.00 11.01 -9.82
CA LEU A 226 5.63 11.43 -9.52
C LEU A 226 5.17 10.85 -8.19
N THR A 227 4.26 11.57 -7.50
CA THR A 227 3.57 11.09 -6.31
C THR A 227 2.08 11.32 -6.44
N PHE A 228 1.26 10.34 -6.04
CA PHE A 228 -0.20 10.45 -6.07
C PHE A 228 -0.81 10.22 -4.70
N ASN A 229 -1.70 11.12 -4.29
CA ASN A 229 -2.52 10.97 -3.10
C ASN A 229 -3.70 10.05 -3.44
N ILE A 230 -3.81 8.94 -2.72
CA ILE A 230 -4.89 7.98 -2.91
C ILE A 230 -5.83 8.12 -1.72
N ASN A 231 -6.73 9.10 -1.81
CA ASN A 231 -7.66 9.43 -0.73
C ASN A 231 -8.80 8.40 -0.59
N GLY A 232 -9.21 7.79 -1.70
CA GLY A 232 -10.43 6.98 -1.69
C GLY A 232 -11.68 7.84 -1.51
N ILE A 233 -12.61 7.37 -0.70
CA ILE A 233 -13.83 8.09 -0.33
C ILE A 233 -13.65 8.65 1.07
N THR A 234 -13.66 9.98 1.19
CA THR A 234 -13.62 10.65 2.49
C THR A 234 -14.97 10.49 3.19
N ALA A 235 -14.95 9.95 4.39
CA ALA A 235 -16.15 9.74 5.21
C ALA A 235 -15.77 9.70 6.70
N ASP A 236 -16.77 9.87 7.57
CA ASP A 236 -16.59 9.61 9.00
C ASP A 236 -16.57 8.10 9.28
N VAL A 237 -15.83 7.69 10.31
CA VAL A 237 -15.79 6.29 10.76
C VAL A 237 -17.20 5.79 11.13
N SER A 238 -18.06 6.67 11.66
CA SER A 238 -19.45 6.32 11.97
C SER A 238 -20.25 5.95 10.71
N ASP A 239 -20.03 6.64 9.58
CA ASP A 239 -20.68 6.33 8.31
C ASP A 239 -20.22 4.98 7.78
N PHE A 240 -18.93 4.69 7.90
CA PHE A 240 -18.38 3.38 7.55
C PHE A 240 -19.06 2.26 8.35
N ILE A 241 -19.22 2.44 9.66
CA ILE A 241 -19.90 1.47 10.54
C ILE A 241 -21.39 1.36 10.21
N ASN A 242 -22.05 2.46 9.90
CA ASN A 242 -23.47 2.45 9.49
C ASN A 242 -23.66 1.62 8.22
N LEU A 243 -22.72 1.67 7.27
CA LEU A 243 -22.73 0.79 6.08
C LEU A 243 -22.50 -0.69 6.43
N ILE A 244 -21.67 -1.00 7.44
CA ILE A 244 -21.57 -2.38 7.96
C ILE A 244 -22.92 -2.83 8.52
N LYS A 245 -23.54 -2.03 9.37
CA LYS A 245 -24.86 -2.33 9.98
C LYS A 245 -25.98 -2.43 8.95
N LYS A 246 -25.92 -1.66 7.86
CA LYS A 246 -26.87 -1.81 6.74
C LYS A 246 -26.79 -3.21 6.09
N ASN A 247 -25.59 -3.80 6.03
CA ASN A 247 -25.40 -5.16 5.50
C ASN A 247 -25.67 -6.25 6.56
N ILE A 248 -25.37 -5.98 7.82
CA ILE A 248 -25.55 -6.89 8.96
C ILE A 248 -26.21 -6.12 10.11
N PRO A 249 -27.55 -6.05 10.16
CA PRO A 249 -28.28 -5.20 11.12
C PRO A 249 -27.99 -5.49 12.59
N LEU A 250 -27.63 -6.71 12.94
CA LEU A 250 -27.31 -7.14 14.30
C LEU A 250 -25.83 -6.92 14.68
N ALA A 251 -25.01 -6.33 13.81
CA ALA A 251 -23.60 -6.09 14.09
C ALA A 251 -23.43 -5.14 15.29
N ASN A 252 -22.70 -5.62 16.30
CA ASN A 252 -22.35 -4.81 17.48
C ASN A 252 -20.95 -4.23 17.32
N ILE A 253 -20.88 -3.12 16.58
CA ILE A 253 -19.64 -2.42 16.29
C ILE A 253 -19.68 -1.03 16.93
N GLY A 254 -18.69 -0.78 17.81
CA GLY A 254 -18.47 0.51 18.48
C GLY A 254 -17.27 1.28 17.94
N ILE A 255 -17.10 2.52 18.41
CA ILE A 255 -15.94 3.38 18.13
C ILE A 255 -15.35 3.82 19.47
N LYS A 256 -14.01 3.71 19.62
CA LYS A 256 -13.30 4.24 20.77
C LYS A 256 -11.86 4.59 20.37
N GLY A 257 -11.55 5.86 20.35
CA GLY A 257 -10.20 6.36 20.02
C GLY A 257 -10.25 7.78 19.49
N ASN A 258 -9.08 8.37 19.29
CA ASN A 258 -8.92 9.71 18.71
C ASN A 258 -8.93 9.64 17.18
N ALA A 259 -9.05 10.80 16.53
CA ALA A 259 -8.82 10.95 15.11
C ALA A 259 -7.38 10.55 14.74
N LEU A 260 -7.17 10.18 13.50
CA LEU A 260 -5.85 9.83 12.98
C LEU A 260 -4.91 11.06 13.00
N SER A 261 -3.61 10.82 13.18
CA SER A 261 -2.57 11.87 13.15
C SER A 261 -2.22 12.29 11.72
N VAL A 262 -3.23 12.47 10.89
CA VAL A 262 -3.14 12.91 9.48
C VAL A 262 -4.38 13.77 9.22
N VAL A 263 -4.26 14.80 8.36
CA VAL A 263 -5.42 15.59 7.94
C VAL A 263 -6.53 14.67 7.40
N ASP A 264 -7.78 15.06 7.60
CA ASP A 264 -8.96 14.28 7.21
C ASP A 264 -9.11 14.13 5.68
N GLU A 265 -8.64 15.10 4.91
CA GLU A 265 -8.61 15.10 3.45
C GLU A 265 -7.26 15.58 2.95
N ILE A 266 -6.63 14.84 2.05
CA ILE A 266 -5.39 15.26 1.39
C ILE A 266 -5.76 15.79 0.00
N ARG A 267 -5.22 16.95 -0.38
CA ARG A 267 -5.53 17.65 -1.61
C ARG A 267 -4.37 17.66 -2.60
N GLY A 268 -4.71 17.78 -3.89
CA GLY A 268 -3.72 17.78 -4.97
C GLY A 268 -3.18 16.39 -5.32
N ASN A 269 -2.44 16.33 -6.39
CA ASN A 269 -1.78 15.10 -6.90
C ASN A 269 -2.71 13.88 -7.03
N GLU A 270 -3.95 14.12 -7.52
CA GLU A 270 -4.93 13.05 -7.71
C GLU A 270 -4.52 12.13 -8.87
N PRO A 271 -4.65 10.79 -8.72
CA PRO A 271 -4.33 9.84 -9.78
C PRO A 271 -5.10 10.10 -11.09
N SER A 272 -6.35 10.55 -11.01
CA SER A 272 -7.21 10.87 -12.16
C SER A 272 -6.67 11.98 -13.07
N ASN A 273 -5.75 12.81 -12.58
CA ASN A 273 -5.08 13.82 -13.40
C ASN A 273 -4.26 13.19 -14.53
N LEU A 274 -3.62 12.05 -14.26
CA LEU A 274 -2.83 11.31 -15.23
C LEU A 274 -3.56 10.07 -15.77
N PHE A 275 -4.17 9.30 -14.87
CA PHE A 275 -4.85 8.04 -15.19
C PHE A 275 -6.35 8.27 -15.37
N LYS A 276 -6.78 8.75 -16.54
CA LYS A 276 -8.17 9.18 -16.83
C LYS A 276 -9.25 8.11 -16.61
N LYS A 277 -8.88 6.83 -16.61
CA LYS A 277 -9.78 5.70 -16.35
C LYS A 277 -9.84 5.29 -14.88
N PHE A 278 -8.96 5.86 -14.05
CA PHE A 278 -8.93 5.54 -12.63
C PHE A 278 -10.17 6.09 -11.92
N LYS A 279 -10.82 5.25 -11.14
CA LYS A 279 -11.98 5.60 -10.31
C LYS A 279 -11.91 4.88 -8.99
N TYR A 280 -12.37 5.54 -7.95
CA TYR A 280 -12.50 4.90 -6.64
C TYR A 280 -13.75 4.02 -6.56
N THR A 281 -13.59 2.89 -5.90
CA THR A 281 -14.70 2.02 -5.49
C THR A 281 -15.54 2.70 -4.42
N SER A 282 -16.87 2.66 -4.54
CA SER A 282 -17.76 3.22 -3.51
C SER A 282 -17.60 2.46 -2.18
N LEU A 283 -17.76 3.16 -1.04
CA LEU A 283 -17.70 2.54 0.28
C LEU A 283 -18.67 1.38 0.42
N GLU A 284 -19.89 1.56 -0.07
CA GLU A 284 -20.95 0.56 0.00
C GLU A 284 -20.53 -0.75 -0.68
N TYR A 285 -19.97 -0.66 -1.88
CA TYR A 285 -19.49 -1.83 -2.62
C TYR A 285 -18.27 -2.45 -1.95
N GLY A 286 -17.26 -1.65 -1.58
CA GLY A 286 -16.04 -2.16 -0.97
C GLY A 286 -16.28 -2.82 0.40
N ILE A 287 -17.17 -2.23 1.23
CA ILE A 287 -17.57 -2.81 2.52
C ILE A 287 -18.29 -4.13 2.31
N LYS A 288 -19.28 -4.16 1.39
CA LYS A 288 -19.99 -5.41 1.06
C LYS A 288 -19.02 -6.51 0.61
N ARG A 289 -18.11 -6.21 -0.31
CA ARG A 289 -17.09 -7.15 -0.78
C ARG A 289 -16.18 -7.63 0.35
N THR A 290 -15.85 -6.74 1.29
CA THR A 290 -15.04 -7.10 2.46
C THR A 290 -15.79 -8.05 3.40
N ILE A 291 -17.07 -7.79 3.64
CA ILE A 291 -17.94 -8.66 4.47
C ILE A 291 -18.14 -10.03 3.81
N ASP A 292 -18.40 -10.06 2.50
CA ASP A 292 -18.68 -11.29 1.75
C ASP A 292 -17.47 -12.23 1.68
N PHE A 293 -16.26 -11.69 1.88
CA PHE A 293 -15.02 -12.47 1.86
C PHE A 293 -14.83 -13.32 3.12
N TYR A 294 -15.32 -12.91 4.27
CA TYR A 294 -15.20 -13.60 5.55
C TYR A 294 -16.40 -14.49 5.85
#